data_d0faa2de342b01092c0006eeb99fe87b
#
_entry.id   d0faa2de342b01092c0006eeb99fe87b
#
_cell.length_a   1.000
_cell.length_b   1.000
_cell.length_c   1.000
_cell.angle_alpha   90.00
_cell.angle_beta   90.00
_cell.angle_gamma   90.00
#
_symmetry.space_group_name_H-M   'P 1'
#
loop_
_entity.id
_entity.type
_entity.pdbx_description
1 polymer ?
#
loop_
_entity_poly.entity_id
_entity_poly.type
_entity_poly.pdbx_seq_one_letter_code
_entity_poly.pdbx_strand_id
1 'polypeptide(L)'
;MLYLQIKEEIKTAMKNKDTEKRDVLKMVVDKAKAIVKEKNPTNVTEDIPDDVILQAIQKEVKQLNQTKDALKGKENTDLYASTTLKIGILSEYLPTQMTENELEKYIESELIELTGVNVEISPKIKGMVMKNIMPKLKGKADSRLINQVVDRLLNN
;
A
#
# COMPACT_ATOMS: atom_id res chain seq x y z
N MET A 1 -11.61 -14.22 -4.84
CA MET A 1 -10.32 -14.01 -5.49
C MET A 1 -10.29 -12.63 -6.11
N LEU A 2 -9.34 -11.85 -5.67
CA LEU A 2 -9.24 -10.43 -6.01
C LEU A 2 -9.01 -10.19 -7.51
N TYR A 3 -8.21 -11.03 -8.16
CA TYR A 3 -7.95 -10.91 -9.60
C TYR A 3 -9.22 -11.05 -10.44
N LEU A 4 -10.06 -12.02 -10.11
CA LEU A 4 -11.34 -12.21 -10.81
C LEU A 4 -12.28 -11.04 -10.58
N GLN A 5 -12.34 -10.54 -9.36
CA GLN A 5 -13.14 -9.36 -9.02
C GLN A 5 -12.71 -8.15 -9.85
N ILE A 6 -11.41 -7.88 -9.94
CA ILE A 6 -10.87 -6.76 -10.72
C ILE A 6 -11.19 -6.93 -12.20
N LYS A 7 -11.08 -8.15 -12.74
CA LYS A 7 -11.45 -8.43 -14.15
C LYS A 7 -12.92 -8.10 -14.42
N GLU A 8 -13.82 -8.48 -13.54
CA GLU A 8 -15.24 -8.16 -13.68
C GLU A 8 -15.51 -6.66 -13.55
N GLU A 9 -14.82 -5.98 -12.66
CA GLU A 9 -14.94 -4.53 -12.51
C GLU A 9 -14.40 -3.77 -13.73
N ILE A 10 -13.35 -4.27 -14.38
CA ILE A 10 -12.85 -3.72 -15.66
C ILE A 10 -13.95 -3.82 -16.72
N LYS A 11 -14.62 -4.97 -16.83
CA LYS A 11 -15.72 -5.15 -17.77
C LYS A 11 -16.88 -4.20 -17.51
N THR A 12 -17.23 -4.05 -16.23
CA THR A 12 -18.30 -3.13 -15.81
C THR A 12 -17.92 -1.68 -16.13
N ALA A 13 -16.68 -1.28 -15.83
CA ALA A 13 -16.18 0.05 -16.17
C ALA A 13 -16.22 0.32 -17.68
N MET A 14 -15.89 -0.69 -18.50
CA MET A 14 -16.01 -0.59 -19.96
C MET A 14 -17.45 -0.36 -20.41
N LYS A 15 -18.40 -1.11 -19.84
CA LYS A 15 -19.83 -0.96 -20.16
C LYS A 15 -20.35 0.42 -19.75
N ASN A 16 -19.90 0.94 -18.62
CA ASN A 16 -20.32 2.23 -18.07
C ASN A 16 -19.54 3.41 -18.68
N LYS A 17 -18.60 3.14 -19.59
CA LYS A 17 -17.71 4.14 -20.18
C LYS A 17 -16.88 4.90 -19.14
N ASP A 18 -16.60 4.25 -18.01
CA ASP A 18 -15.72 4.77 -16.96
C ASP A 18 -14.26 4.47 -17.32
N THR A 19 -13.69 5.37 -18.11
CA THR A 19 -12.33 5.21 -18.66
C THR A 19 -11.25 5.27 -17.58
N GLU A 20 -11.43 6.12 -16.57
CA GLU A 20 -10.47 6.27 -15.47
C GLU A 20 -10.36 4.97 -14.66
N LYS A 21 -11.48 4.42 -14.25
CA LYS A 21 -11.51 3.16 -13.50
C LYS A 21 -10.95 2.01 -14.32
N ARG A 22 -11.39 1.89 -15.58
CA ARG A 22 -10.89 0.88 -16.50
C ARG A 22 -9.36 0.92 -16.62
N ASP A 23 -8.81 2.11 -16.87
CA ASP A 23 -7.40 2.27 -17.19
C ASP A 23 -6.51 2.00 -15.97
N VAL A 24 -6.88 2.50 -14.79
CA VAL A 24 -6.11 2.26 -13.58
C VAL A 24 -6.15 0.79 -13.16
N LEU A 25 -7.29 0.11 -13.31
CA LEU A 25 -7.40 -1.33 -13.01
C LEU A 25 -6.60 -2.19 -14.00
N LYS A 26 -6.62 -1.84 -15.28
CA LYS A 26 -5.78 -2.52 -16.27
C LYS A 26 -4.29 -2.36 -15.97
N MET A 27 -3.87 -1.18 -15.57
CA MET A 27 -2.48 -0.91 -15.20
C MET A 27 -2.04 -1.76 -14.00
N VAL A 28 -2.90 -1.91 -13.00
CA VAL A 28 -2.64 -2.79 -11.86
C VAL A 28 -2.48 -4.25 -12.30
N VAL A 29 -3.36 -4.74 -13.16
CA VAL A 29 -3.28 -6.11 -13.69
C VAL A 29 -1.97 -6.31 -14.45
N ASP A 30 -1.57 -5.38 -15.29
CA ASP A 30 -0.31 -5.47 -16.05
C ASP A 30 0.90 -5.49 -15.13
N LYS A 31 0.92 -4.65 -14.09
CA LYS A 31 1.98 -4.66 -13.07
C LYS A 31 2.02 -5.98 -12.30
N ALA A 32 0.87 -6.52 -11.93
CA ALA A 32 0.79 -7.81 -11.25
C ALA A 32 1.31 -8.95 -12.13
N LYS A 33 0.94 -8.97 -13.41
CA LYS A 33 1.47 -9.94 -14.38
C LYS A 33 2.99 -9.84 -14.51
N ALA A 34 3.54 -8.63 -14.55
CA ALA A 34 4.97 -8.41 -14.60
C ALA A 34 5.67 -8.98 -13.36
N ILE A 35 5.11 -8.79 -12.18
CA ILE A 35 5.65 -9.33 -10.93
C ILE A 35 5.66 -10.87 -10.97
N VAL A 36 4.57 -11.50 -11.40
CA VAL A 36 4.50 -12.97 -11.52
C VAL A 36 5.54 -13.48 -12.51
N LYS A 37 5.68 -12.83 -13.67
CA LYS A 37 6.63 -13.20 -14.70
C LYS A 37 8.08 -13.06 -14.25
N GLU A 38 8.39 -12.05 -13.46
CA GLU A 38 9.71 -11.84 -12.88
C GLU A 38 10.09 -12.97 -11.91
N LYS A 39 9.13 -13.37 -11.07
CA LYS A 39 9.34 -14.45 -10.09
C LYS A 39 9.39 -15.84 -10.73
N ASN A 40 8.66 -16.05 -11.81
CA ASN A 40 8.56 -17.34 -12.47
C ASN A 40 8.32 -17.17 -13.99
N PRO A 41 9.40 -17.02 -14.79
CA PRO A 41 9.28 -16.72 -16.22
C PRO A 41 8.56 -17.79 -17.05
N THR A 42 8.48 -19.03 -16.55
CA THR A 42 7.87 -20.15 -17.26
C THR A 42 6.40 -20.37 -16.86
N ASN A 43 5.93 -19.68 -15.84
CA ASN A 43 4.57 -19.87 -15.34
C ASN A 43 3.60 -18.96 -16.08
N VAL A 44 2.87 -19.56 -17.03
CA VAL A 44 1.75 -18.91 -17.75
C VAL A 44 0.48 -19.24 -16.97
N THR A 45 0.39 -18.79 -15.70
CA THR A 45 -0.86 -18.94 -14.96
C THR A 45 -1.83 -17.82 -15.31
N GLU A 46 -3.05 -18.21 -15.61
CA GLU A 46 -4.15 -17.25 -15.80
C GLU A 46 -4.62 -16.64 -14.47
N ASP A 47 -4.17 -17.18 -13.36
CA ASP A 47 -4.50 -16.73 -12.01
C ASP A 47 -3.33 -15.99 -11.36
N ILE A 48 -3.63 -14.80 -10.87
CA ILE A 48 -2.68 -13.99 -10.11
C ILE A 48 -3.07 -14.06 -8.63
N PRO A 49 -2.13 -14.46 -7.74
CA PRO A 49 -2.43 -14.50 -6.30
C PRO A 49 -2.81 -13.12 -5.74
N ASP A 50 -3.68 -13.12 -4.74
CA ASP A 50 -4.18 -11.89 -4.13
C ASP A 50 -3.06 -11.03 -3.54
N ASP A 51 -2.03 -11.62 -2.94
CA ASP A 51 -0.86 -10.91 -2.42
C ASP A 51 -0.08 -10.16 -3.50
N VAL A 52 0.02 -10.73 -4.70
CA VAL A 52 0.66 -10.07 -5.85
C VAL A 52 -0.19 -8.90 -6.34
N ILE A 53 -1.50 -9.08 -6.42
CA ILE A 53 -2.43 -7.99 -6.78
C ILE A 53 -2.32 -6.85 -5.77
N LEU A 54 -2.34 -7.15 -4.47
CA LEU A 54 -2.20 -6.14 -3.43
C LEU A 54 -0.85 -5.42 -3.51
N GLN A 55 0.23 -6.14 -3.79
CA GLN A 55 1.55 -5.54 -4.01
C GLN A 55 1.55 -4.58 -5.20
N ALA A 56 0.92 -4.97 -6.30
CA ALA A 56 0.80 -4.11 -7.49
C ALA A 56 -0.01 -2.85 -7.19
N ILE A 57 -1.13 -2.99 -6.47
CA ILE A 57 -1.96 -1.86 -6.04
C ILE A 57 -1.16 -0.90 -5.15
N GLN A 58 -0.43 -1.41 -4.18
CA GLN A 58 0.40 -0.59 -3.28
C GLN A 58 1.46 0.20 -4.04
N LYS A 59 2.14 -0.45 -4.99
CA LYS A 59 3.13 0.22 -5.84
C LYS A 59 2.50 1.34 -6.66
N GLU A 60 1.33 1.09 -7.23
CA GLU A 60 0.62 2.09 -8.03
C GLU A 60 0.14 3.26 -7.18
N VAL A 61 -0.44 2.99 -6.02
CA VAL A 61 -0.88 4.04 -5.09
C VAL A 61 0.30 4.90 -4.64
N LYS A 62 1.44 4.29 -4.34
CA LYS A 62 2.67 5.01 -4.00
C LYS A 62 3.11 5.94 -5.12
N GLN A 63 3.10 5.45 -6.36
CA GLN A 63 3.47 6.21 -7.54
C GLN A 63 2.50 7.38 -7.79
N LEU A 64 1.20 7.12 -7.63
CA LEU A 64 0.16 8.16 -7.76
C LEU A 64 0.28 9.23 -6.68
N ASN A 65 0.60 8.85 -5.45
CA ASN A 65 0.85 9.81 -4.37
C ASN A 65 2.08 10.67 -4.64
N GLN A 66 3.14 10.11 -5.21
CA GLN A 66 4.32 10.87 -5.64
C GLN A 66 3.94 11.89 -6.73
N THR A 67 3.13 11.50 -7.69
CA THR A 67 2.61 12.39 -8.73
C THR A 67 1.76 13.50 -8.12
N LYS A 68 0.89 13.16 -7.18
CA LYS A 68 0.05 14.14 -6.48
C LYS A 68 0.90 15.15 -5.71
N ASP A 69 1.94 14.70 -5.02
CA ASP A 69 2.86 15.57 -4.30
C ASP A 69 3.63 16.50 -5.23
N ALA A 70 4.04 15.99 -6.40
CA ALA A 70 4.69 16.80 -7.43
C ALA A 70 3.77 17.88 -8.03
N LEU A 71 2.45 17.69 -7.94
CA LEU A 71 1.43 18.65 -8.39
C LEU A 71 1.01 19.64 -7.29
N LYS A 72 1.71 19.66 -6.17
CA LYS A 72 1.46 20.62 -5.10
C LYS A 72 1.56 22.04 -5.62
N GLY A 73 0.52 22.84 -5.41
CA GLY A 73 0.37 24.17 -6.01
C GLY A 73 -0.34 24.17 -7.38
N LYS A 74 -0.68 22.99 -7.91
CA LYS A 74 -1.42 22.82 -9.17
C LYS A 74 -2.67 21.97 -9.00
N GLU A 75 -3.33 22.11 -7.86
CA GLU A 75 -4.49 21.30 -7.45
C GLU A 75 -5.72 21.54 -8.34
N ASN A 76 -5.74 22.61 -9.10
CA ASN A 76 -6.84 22.95 -10.02
C ASN A 76 -6.70 22.31 -11.41
N THR A 77 -5.69 21.46 -11.62
CA THR A 77 -5.46 20.82 -12.91
C THR A 77 -6.27 19.52 -13.03
N ASP A 78 -6.61 19.15 -14.28
CA ASP A 78 -7.27 17.87 -14.58
C ASP A 78 -6.40 16.69 -14.16
N LEU A 79 -5.08 16.81 -14.27
CA LEU A 79 -4.15 15.77 -13.87
C LEU A 79 -4.21 15.50 -12.36
N TYR A 80 -4.32 16.55 -11.54
CA TYR A 80 -4.48 16.39 -10.09
C TYR A 80 -5.79 15.68 -9.75
N ALA A 81 -6.89 16.09 -10.37
CA ALA A 81 -8.20 15.46 -10.18
C ALA A 81 -8.20 13.99 -10.58
N SER A 82 -7.63 13.67 -11.76
CA SER A 82 -7.49 12.30 -12.25
C SER A 82 -6.64 11.44 -11.31
N THR A 83 -5.51 11.97 -10.86
CA THR A 83 -4.60 11.27 -9.93
C THR A 83 -5.30 10.97 -8.60
N THR A 84 -6.02 11.94 -8.04
CA THR A 84 -6.77 11.78 -6.80
C THR A 84 -7.88 10.73 -6.95
N LEU A 85 -8.59 10.74 -8.07
CA LEU A 85 -9.63 9.74 -8.37
C LEU A 85 -9.06 8.33 -8.45
N LYS A 86 -7.94 8.15 -9.13
CA LYS A 86 -7.25 6.85 -9.25
C LYS A 86 -6.80 6.31 -7.89
N ILE A 87 -6.25 7.17 -7.03
CA ILE A 87 -5.89 6.79 -5.67
C ILE A 87 -7.12 6.30 -4.90
N GLY A 88 -8.24 7.01 -5.00
CA GLY A 88 -9.50 6.62 -4.36
C GLY A 88 -9.99 5.25 -4.83
N ILE A 89 -9.97 5.00 -6.14
CA ILE A 89 -10.38 3.72 -6.73
C ILE A 89 -9.53 2.57 -6.18
N LEU A 90 -8.21 2.72 -6.18
CA LEU A 90 -7.29 1.65 -5.76
C LEU A 90 -7.30 1.44 -4.25
N SER A 91 -7.52 2.49 -3.47
CA SER A 91 -7.53 2.40 -2.01
C SER A 91 -8.68 1.54 -1.47
N GLU A 92 -9.76 1.38 -2.24
CA GLU A 92 -10.87 0.51 -1.86
C GLU A 92 -10.49 -0.97 -1.80
N TYR A 93 -9.47 -1.38 -2.56
CA TYR A 93 -8.97 -2.77 -2.58
C TYR A 93 -7.96 -3.06 -1.48
N LEU A 94 -7.33 -2.03 -0.93
CA LEU A 94 -6.35 -2.20 0.13
C LEU A 94 -7.05 -2.42 1.47
N PRO A 95 -6.42 -3.21 2.39
CA PRO A 95 -6.89 -3.23 3.77
C PRO A 95 -6.97 -1.81 4.31
N THR A 96 -7.91 -1.57 5.23
CA THR A 96 -8.06 -0.25 5.84
C THR A 96 -6.70 0.22 6.35
N GLN A 97 -6.23 1.35 5.83
CA GLN A 97 -4.96 1.92 6.25
C GLN A 97 -5.09 2.48 7.67
N MET A 98 -4.10 2.18 8.49
CA MET A 98 -4.04 2.73 9.84
C MET A 98 -3.73 4.22 9.78
N THR A 99 -4.43 5.01 10.59
CA THR A 99 -4.06 6.40 10.83
C THR A 99 -2.74 6.46 11.61
N GLU A 100 -2.09 7.62 11.61
CA GLU A 100 -0.86 7.80 12.38
C GLU A 100 -1.06 7.51 13.87
N ASN A 101 -2.18 7.94 14.45
CA ASN A 101 -2.52 7.67 15.85
C ASN A 101 -2.72 6.18 16.14
N GLU A 102 -3.44 5.48 15.27
CA GLU A 102 -3.65 4.03 15.38
C GLU A 102 -2.33 3.28 15.26
N LEU A 103 -1.47 3.68 14.32
CA LEU A 103 -0.16 3.11 14.12
C LEU A 103 0.74 3.33 15.34
N GLU A 104 0.74 4.53 15.91
CA GLU A 104 1.50 4.86 17.13
C GLU A 104 1.08 3.97 18.30
N LYS A 105 -0.21 3.85 18.56
CA LYS A 105 -0.74 2.97 19.60
C LYS A 105 -0.38 1.50 19.39
N TYR A 106 -0.46 1.04 18.15
CA TYR A 106 -0.11 -0.33 17.79
C TYR A 106 1.38 -0.61 18.07
N ILE A 107 2.26 0.30 17.62
CA ILE A 107 3.70 0.16 17.82
C ILE A 107 4.06 0.25 19.32
N GLU A 108 3.43 1.14 20.06
CA GLU A 108 3.61 1.22 21.52
C GLU A 108 3.27 -0.12 22.20
N SER A 109 2.15 -0.73 21.83
CA SER A 109 1.74 -2.03 22.36
C SER A 109 2.76 -3.12 22.02
N GLU A 110 3.27 -3.15 20.79
CA GLU A 110 4.28 -4.11 20.36
C GLU A 110 5.62 -3.89 21.08
N LEU A 111 6.00 -2.64 21.34
CA LEU A 111 7.21 -2.32 22.11
C LEU A 111 7.11 -2.85 23.54
N ILE A 112 5.97 -2.66 24.19
CA ILE A 112 5.72 -3.16 25.55
C ILE A 112 5.78 -4.70 25.55
N GLU A 113 5.19 -5.35 24.57
CA GLU A 113 5.20 -6.81 24.47
C GLU A 113 6.60 -7.38 24.24
N LEU A 114 7.41 -6.72 23.40
CA LEU A 114 8.75 -7.17 23.05
C LEU A 114 9.79 -6.89 24.14
N THR A 115 9.67 -5.77 24.85
CA THR A 115 10.68 -5.29 25.79
C THR A 115 10.26 -5.41 27.25
N GLY A 116 8.97 -5.57 27.54
CA GLY A 116 8.42 -5.48 28.89
C GLY A 116 8.28 -4.03 29.39
N VAL A 117 7.54 -3.88 30.48
CA VAL A 117 7.13 -2.56 31.01
C VAL A 117 8.29 -1.74 31.58
N ASN A 118 9.40 -2.39 31.92
CA ASN A 118 10.53 -1.77 32.63
C ASN A 118 11.84 -1.75 31.83
N VAL A 119 11.81 -1.96 30.53
CA VAL A 119 13.01 -1.96 29.71
C VAL A 119 13.20 -0.58 29.08
N GLU A 120 14.42 -0.09 29.19
CA GLU A 120 14.81 1.19 28.59
C GLU A 120 14.65 1.14 27.05
N ILE A 121 13.76 1.97 26.56
CA ILE A 121 13.54 2.11 25.13
C ILE A 121 14.68 2.94 24.54
N SER A 122 15.49 2.34 23.67
CA SER A 122 16.63 3.01 23.06
C SER A 122 16.63 2.79 21.52
N PRO A 123 17.28 3.67 20.75
CA PRO A 123 17.42 3.48 19.31
C PRO A 123 18.11 2.16 18.89
N LYS A 124 18.83 1.54 19.81
CA LYS A 124 19.54 0.26 19.58
C LYS A 124 18.60 -0.90 19.26
N ILE A 125 17.36 -0.86 19.75
CA ILE A 125 16.37 -1.92 19.52
C ILE A 125 15.59 -1.74 18.22
N LYS A 126 15.82 -0.68 17.46
CA LYS A 126 15.09 -0.38 16.23
C LYS A 126 15.06 -1.57 15.25
N GLY A 127 16.20 -2.18 15.03
CA GLY A 127 16.30 -3.33 14.11
C GLY A 127 15.42 -4.50 14.52
N MET A 128 15.39 -4.82 15.82
CA MET A 128 14.55 -5.88 16.36
C MET A 128 13.06 -5.53 16.24
N VAL A 129 12.70 -4.31 16.59
CA VAL A 129 11.31 -3.82 16.51
C VAL A 129 10.83 -3.86 15.06
N MET A 130 11.60 -3.31 14.13
CA MET A 130 11.25 -3.28 12.71
C MET A 130 11.08 -4.70 12.14
N LYS A 131 11.96 -5.62 12.50
CA LYS A 131 11.87 -7.03 12.08
C LYS A 131 10.59 -7.70 12.55
N ASN A 132 10.08 -7.35 13.72
CA ASN A 132 8.86 -7.92 14.28
C ASN A 132 7.59 -7.27 13.74
N ILE A 133 7.57 -5.94 13.57
CA ILE A 133 6.35 -5.22 13.20
C ILE A 133 6.13 -5.11 11.69
N MET A 134 7.18 -5.06 10.87
CA MET A 134 7.06 -4.89 9.42
C MET A 134 6.19 -5.97 8.76
N PRO A 135 6.39 -7.28 9.05
CA PRO A 135 5.52 -8.32 8.47
C PRO A 135 4.07 -8.19 8.90
N LYS A 136 3.81 -7.77 10.13
CA LYS A 136 2.45 -7.61 10.68
C LYS A 136 1.73 -6.41 10.08
N LEU A 137 2.46 -5.35 9.75
CA LEU A 137 1.91 -4.10 9.22
C LEU A 137 1.96 -4.02 7.69
N LYS A 138 2.49 -5.04 7.03
CA LYS A 138 2.56 -5.06 5.57
C LYS A 138 1.16 -4.91 4.97
N GLY A 139 0.98 -3.89 4.16
CA GLY A 139 -0.30 -3.56 3.53
C GLY A 139 -1.25 -2.75 4.42
N LYS A 140 -0.98 -2.57 5.71
CA LYS A 140 -1.83 -1.81 6.64
C LYS A 140 -1.33 -0.38 6.88
N ALA A 141 -0.05 -0.13 6.67
CA ALA A 141 0.56 1.18 6.80
C ALA A 141 1.75 1.32 5.86
N ASP A 142 2.08 2.57 5.49
CA ASP A 142 3.24 2.89 4.66
C ASP A 142 4.53 2.65 5.47
N SER A 143 5.50 1.99 4.87
CA SER A 143 6.79 1.70 5.51
C SER A 143 7.54 2.97 5.96
N ARG A 144 7.38 4.06 5.23
CA ARG A 144 7.97 5.36 5.56
C ARG A 144 7.36 5.92 6.84
N LEU A 145 6.02 5.85 6.97
CA LEU A 145 5.31 6.27 8.17
C LEU A 145 5.66 5.40 9.37
N ILE A 146 5.75 4.08 9.17
CA ILE A 146 6.19 3.13 10.21
C ILE A 146 7.57 3.52 10.74
N ASN A 147 8.53 3.78 9.85
CA ASN A 147 9.88 4.24 10.23
C ASN A 147 9.84 5.52 11.06
N GLN A 148 9.08 6.51 10.62
CA GLN A 148 8.96 7.79 11.33
C GLN A 148 8.39 7.62 12.74
N VAL A 149 7.33 6.83 12.88
CA VAL A 149 6.69 6.57 14.17
C VAL A 149 7.62 5.80 15.10
N VAL A 150 8.29 4.76 14.60
CA VAL A 150 9.26 3.99 15.37
C VAL A 150 10.41 4.88 15.85
N ASP A 151 10.99 5.70 14.97
CA ASP A 151 12.08 6.62 15.35
C ASP A 151 11.62 7.60 16.42
N ARG A 152 10.42 8.16 16.29
CA ARG A 152 9.86 9.09 17.26
C ARG A 152 9.68 8.43 18.64
N LEU A 153 9.14 7.22 18.67
CA LEU A 153 8.91 6.49 19.92
C LEU A 153 10.20 6.02 20.60
N LEU A 154 11.22 5.65 19.82
CA LEU A 154 12.51 5.20 20.34
C LEU A 154 13.41 6.34 20.80
N ASN A 155 13.20 7.56 20.31
CA ASN A 155 14.00 8.74 20.64
C ASN A 155 13.40 9.61 21.75
N ASN A 156 12.24 9.24 22.25
CA ASN A 156 11.58 9.95 23.35
C ASN A 156 11.99 9.40 24.73
#